data_2944bafb47f520aff70e49bee34bc73d
#
_entry.id   2944bafb47f520aff70e49bee34bc73d
#
_cell.length_a   1.000
_cell.length_b   1.000
_cell.length_c   1.000
_cell.angle_alpha   90.00
_cell.angle_beta   90.00
_cell.angle_gamma   90.00
#
_symmetry.space_group_name_H-M   'P 1'
#
loop_
_entity.id
_entity.type
_entity.pdbx_description
1 polymer ?
#
loop_
_entity_poly.entity_id
_entity_poly.type
_entity_poly.pdbx_seq_one_letter_code
_entity_poly.pdbx_strand_id
1 'polypeptide(L)'
;MLNKMRRRMILAAMTAFAVVMALIVAAINIVNYSAVKQSSVDMLEKILRYEEERGVHTHSGEYPLPFSLEMSDQEAGYMTRIFSVRYDEEGELAFLSLDFIASVDSDKAEEYAEQALGSGRETGVIDNYRYMLKKYDDHTLIAFLNVSRERRFNRTLLLRSLAVAGGSLVLVYILVWLFSKEAIKPFVKNIEKQKRFITDAGHELKTPLTSISASLDVLELEHEGDEWISNIRGQTNRMVKMVGELVTLSRLDEDNPIPDKEVFSLSEAAWETLEVFGAHAETRGKKLDVEIEPDVSLNGDKPAVQQLMSVLLDNAVKYSDEGGKIRFSVRKINGKAVIEVFNTCDYETPPDTERLFDRFYRPDESRSVDTGGTGVGLAIAKAVTETHGGRIAAICPDGKSMTIKAVF
;
A
#
# COMPACT_ATOMS: atom_id res chain seq x y z
N MET A 1 16.33 5.22 5.60
CA MET A 1 15.71 4.84 4.30
C MET A 1 15.65 3.32 4.11
N LEU A 2 16.72 2.58 4.27
CA LEU A 2 16.87 1.12 4.08
C LEU A 2 15.86 0.28 4.86
N ASN A 3 15.69 0.53 6.17
CA ASN A 3 14.77 -0.22 7.02
C ASN A 3 13.29 0.00 6.63
N LYS A 4 12.93 1.18 6.14
CA LYS A 4 11.57 1.49 5.68
C LYS A 4 11.24 0.76 4.37
N MET A 5 12.18 0.74 3.42
CA MET A 5 12.06 -0.01 2.15
C MET A 5 11.97 -1.51 2.40
N ARG A 6 12.87 -2.05 3.24
CA ARG A 6 12.88 -3.46 3.63
C ARG A 6 11.54 -3.89 4.24
N ARG A 7 11.02 -3.12 5.20
CA ARG A 7 9.74 -3.40 5.85
C ARG A 7 8.57 -3.39 4.86
N ARG A 8 8.54 -2.42 3.93
CA ARG A 8 7.50 -2.35 2.89
C ARG A 8 7.56 -3.55 1.94
N MET A 9 8.76 -3.96 1.51
CA MET A 9 8.95 -5.11 0.64
C MET A 9 8.52 -6.41 1.33
N ILE A 10 8.92 -6.63 2.60
CA ILE A 10 8.51 -7.79 3.38
C ILE A 10 6.98 -7.82 3.54
N LEU A 11 6.37 -6.68 3.91
CA LEU A 11 4.91 -6.59 4.05
C LEU A 11 4.20 -6.93 2.72
N ALA A 12 4.61 -6.34 1.60
CA ALA A 12 3.99 -6.60 0.30
C ALA A 12 4.11 -8.07 -0.11
N ALA A 13 5.29 -8.68 0.05
CA ALA A 13 5.51 -10.09 -0.25
C ALA A 13 4.66 -11.00 0.64
N MET A 14 4.61 -10.73 1.95
CA MET A 14 3.84 -11.53 2.90
C MET A 14 2.33 -11.41 2.71
N THR A 15 1.81 -10.21 2.40
CA THR A 15 0.39 -10.04 2.12
C THR A 15 -0.02 -10.77 0.84
N ALA A 16 0.76 -10.66 -0.23
CA ALA A 16 0.50 -11.37 -1.47
C ALA A 16 0.49 -12.90 -1.25
N PHE A 17 1.51 -13.42 -0.55
CA PHE A 17 1.60 -14.85 -0.24
C PHE A 17 0.47 -15.34 0.66
N ALA A 18 0.08 -14.57 1.68
CA ALA A 18 -1.03 -14.91 2.58
C ALA A 18 -2.37 -15.00 1.83
N VAL A 19 -2.63 -14.08 0.89
CA VAL A 19 -3.84 -14.11 0.06
C VAL A 19 -3.86 -15.37 -0.82
N VAL A 20 -2.76 -15.69 -1.49
CA VAL A 20 -2.67 -16.89 -2.33
C VAL A 20 -2.89 -18.16 -1.51
N MET A 21 -2.25 -18.27 -0.33
CA MET A 21 -2.42 -19.42 0.55
C MET A 21 -3.86 -19.55 1.06
N ALA A 22 -4.51 -18.44 1.42
CA ALA A 22 -5.91 -18.44 1.83
C ALA A 22 -6.84 -18.96 0.72
N LEU A 23 -6.61 -18.53 -0.53
CA LEU A 23 -7.36 -19.01 -1.68
C LEU A 23 -7.15 -20.50 -1.94
N ILE A 24 -5.91 -21.00 -1.84
CA ILE A 24 -5.60 -22.42 -2.01
C ILE A 24 -6.27 -23.26 -0.92
N VAL A 25 -6.16 -22.87 0.35
CA VAL A 25 -6.82 -23.58 1.46
C VAL A 25 -8.32 -23.57 1.28
N ALA A 26 -8.93 -22.44 0.92
CA ALA A 26 -10.35 -22.35 0.65
C ALA A 26 -10.77 -23.27 -0.51
N ALA A 27 -10.06 -23.22 -1.63
CA ALA A 27 -10.37 -24.04 -2.81
C ALA A 27 -10.31 -25.55 -2.49
N ILE A 28 -9.24 -26.01 -1.84
CA ILE A 28 -9.09 -27.42 -1.45
C ILE A 28 -10.25 -27.87 -0.54
N ASN A 29 -10.58 -27.06 0.47
CA ASN A 29 -11.63 -27.45 1.43
C ASN A 29 -13.03 -27.37 0.81
N ILE A 30 -13.32 -26.41 -0.06
CA ILE A 30 -14.60 -26.28 -0.77
C ILE A 30 -14.79 -27.45 -1.75
N VAL A 31 -13.78 -27.77 -2.55
CA VAL A 31 -13.83 -28.89 -3.51
C VAL A 31 -14.02 -30.21 -2.79
N ASN A 32 -13.24 -30.45 -1.73
CA ASN A 32 -13.38 -31.67 -0.93
C ASN A 32 -14.76 -31.76 -0.27
N TYR A 33 -15.24 -30.67 0.35
CA TYR A 33 -16.58 -30.65 0.96
C TYR A 33 -17.68 -30.95 -0.07
N SER A 34 -17.60 -30.38 -1.25
CA SER A 34 -18.58 -30.60 -2.34
C SER A 34 -18.53 -32.05 -2.83
N ALA A 35 -17.34 -32.62 -3.04
CA ALA A 35 -17.17 -34.00 -3.47
C ALA A 35 -17.72 -34.99 -2.45
N VAL A 36 -17.41 -34.80 -1.16
CA VAL A 36 -17.90 -35.63 -0.06
C VAL A 36 -19.43 -35.52 0.08
N LYS A 37 -19.97 -34.31 -0.05
CA LYS A 37 -21.43 -34.11 -0.02
C LYS A 37 -22.11 -34.83 -1.17
N GLN A 38 -21.58 -34.71 -2.40
CA GLN A 38 -22.16 -35.39 -3.56
C GLN A 38 -22.10 -36.89 -3.43
N SER A 39 -20.95 -37.44 -2.98
CA SER A 39 -20.82 -38.87 -2.72
C SER A 39 -21.84 -39.39 -1.70
N SER A 40 -22.14 -38.64 -0.63
CA SER A 40 -23.16 -39.00 0.37
C SER A 40 -24.57 -38.97 -0.23
N VAL A 41 -24.88 -38.04 -1.12
CA VAL A 41 -26.17 -37.92 -1.83
C VAL A 41 -26.36 -39.11 -2.77
N ASP A 42 -25.34 -39.38 -3.61
CA ASP A 42 -25.37 -40.52 -4.55
C ASP A 42 -25.52 -41.85 -3.82
N MET A 43 -24.92 -41.98 -2.63
CA MET A 43 -25.09 -43.17 -1.78
C MET A 43 -26.53 -43.30 -1.27
N LEU A 44 -27.12 -42.20 -0.79
CA LEU A 44 -28.51 -42.21 -0.32
C LEU A 44 -29.49 -42.55 -1.45
N GLU A 45 -29.30 -42.10 -2.67
CA GLU A 45 -30.10 -42.52 -3.80
C GLU A 45 -30.04 -44.01 -4.09
N LYS A 46 -28.82 -44.58 -4.01
CA LYS A 46 -28.65 -46.04 -4.16
C LYS A 46 -29.37 -46.81 -3.08
N ILE A 47 -29.30 -46.35 -1.82
CA ILE A 47 -30.00 -46.97 -0.68
C ILE A 47 -31.52 -46.94 -0.88
N LEU A 48 -32.06 -45.78 -1.29
CA LEU A 48 -33.50 -45.64 -1.57
C LEU A 48 -33.98 -46.59 -2.65
N ARG A 49 -33.25 -46.72 -3.75
CA ARG A 49 -33.59 -47.70 -4.83
C ARG A 49 -33.58 -49.13 -4.34
N TYR A 50 -32.58 -49.50 -3.53
CA TYR A 50 -32.46 -50.84 -2.96
C TYR A 50 -33.63 -51.18 -2.02
N GLU A 51 -33.98 -50.23 -1.11
CA GLU A 51 -35.10 -50.44 -0.17
C GLU A 51 -36.45 -50.43 -0.90
N GLU A 52 -36.60 -49.75 -2.00
CA GLU A 52 -37.77 -49.81 -2.88
C GLU A 52 -37.92 -51.18 -3.54
N GLU A 53 -36.84 -51.74 -4.12
CA GLU A 53 -36.83 -53.08 -4.74
C GLU A 53 -37.08 -54.16 -3.72
N ARG A 54 -36.52 -54.04 -2.47
CA ARG A 54 -36.74 -54.97 -1.37
C ARG A 54 -38.21 -55.00 -0.92
N GLY A 55 -38.91 -53.88 -0.94
CA GLY A 55 -40.29 -53.75 -0.56
C GLY A 55 -41.28 -54.42 -1.53
N VAL A 56 -40.90 -54.56 -2.80
CA VAL A 56 -41.72 -55.22 -3.83
C VAL A 56 -41.66 -56.78 -3.75
N HIS A 57 -40.57 -57.32 -3.14
CA HIS A 57 -40.32 -58.75 -3.10
C HIS A 57 -40.32 -59.29 -1.63
N THR A 58 -41.51 -59.42 -1.03
CA THR A 58 -41.68 -59.93 0.36
C THR A 58 -41.50 -61.42 0.51
N HIS A 59 -40.80 -62.18 -0.36
CA HIS A 59 -40.55 -63.60 -0.19
C HIS A 59 -39.10 -64.02 -0.49
N SER A 60 -38.45 -64.47 0.57
CA SER A 60 -37.33 -65.43 0.62
C SER A 60 -36.19 -65.26 -0.44
N GLY A 61 -35.14 -64.63 -0.06
CA GLY A 61 -33.85 -64.73 -0.71
C GLY A 61 -32.87 -63.74 -0.11
N GLU A 62 -31.65 -64.16 0.22
CA GLU A 62 -30.52 -63.29 0.53
C GLU A 62 -30.34 -62.36 -0.67
N TYR A 63 -30.81 -61.10 -0.57
CA TYR A 63 -30.51 -60.09 -1.55
C TYR A 63 -29.10 -59.54 -1.26
N PRO A 64 -28.19 -59.55 -2.25
CA PRO A 64 -26.91 -58.92 -2.09
C PRO A 64 -27.11 -57.41 -1.82
N LEU A 65 -26.40 -56.87 -0.86
CA LEU A 65 -26.40 -55.43 -0.56
C LEU A 65 -26.16 -54.60 -1.84
N PRO A 66 -26.70 -53.38 -1.97
CA PRO A 66 -26.53 -52.52 -3.15
C PRO A 66 -25.07 -52.07 -3.38
N PHE A 67 -24.16 -52.61 -2.60
CA PHE A 67 -22.74 -52.23 -2.51
C PHE A 67 -21.79 -53.22 -3.20
N SER A 68 -22.24 -54.07 -4.10
CA SER A 68 -21.37 -54.90 -4.96
C SER A 68 -20.58 -54.05 -5.99
N LEU A 69 -20.01 -52.94 -5.59
CA LEU A 69 -19.08 -52.15 -6.33
C LEU A 69 -17.72 -52.15 -5.63
N GLU A 70 -16.86 -53.11 -5.98
CA GLU A 70 -15.41 -53.15 -5.79
C GLU A 70 -14.83 -53.51 -4.40
N MET A 71 -15.64 -53.89 -3.39
CA MET A 71 -15.12 -54.46 -2.13
C MET A 71 -15.89 -55.74 -1.78
N SER A 72 -15.21 -56.68 -1.16
CA SER A 72 -15.79 -57.99 -0.74
C SER A 72 -17.04 -57.81 0.12
N ASP A 73 -18.13 -58.37 -0.35
CA ASP A 73 -19.53 -57.98 -0.18
C ASP A 73 -20.14 -57.94 1.22
N GLN A 74 -19.52 -58.48 2.25
CA GLN A 74 -20.13 -58.61 3.57
C GLN A 74 -19.75 -57.44 4.53
N GLU A 75 -18.62 -56.77 4.34
CA GLU A 75 -18.16 -55.72 5.26
C GLU A 75 -18.63 -54.30 4.88
N ALA A 76 -18.98 -54.08 3.62
CA ALA A 76 -19.38 -52.76 3.12
C ALA A 76 -20.63 -52.21 3.82
N GLY A 77 -21.64 -53.05 4.07
CA GLY A 77 -22.86 -52.64 4.74
C GLY A 77 -22.63 -52.16 6.19
N TYR A 78 -21.79 -52.90 6.93
CA TYR A 78 -21.46 -52.55 8.32
C TYR A 78 -20.56 -51.28 8.41
N MET A 79 -19.79 -50.99 7.37
CA MET A 79 -18.98 -49.77 7.31
C MET A 79 -19.79 -48.53 7.00
N THR A 80 -20.95 -48.66 6.35
CA THR A 80 -21.73 -47.53 5.83
C THR A 80 -22.69 -46.91 6.84
N ARG A 81 -23.07 -47.68 7.90
CA ARG A 81 -23.93 -47.22 9.00
C ARG A 81 -25.18 -46.48 8.54
N ILE A 82 -26.09 -47.22 7.93
CA ILE A 82 -27.32 -46.72 7.36
C ILE A 82 -28.52 -47.26 8.12
N PHE A 83 -29.64 -46.54 8.07
CA PHE A 83 -30.95 -47.04 8.44
C PHE A 83 -32.02 -46.44 7.55
N SER A 84 -33.17 -47.08 7.39
CA SER A 84 -34.27 -46.59 6.59
C SER A 84 -35.59 -46.74 7.33
N VAL A 85 -36.50 -45.81 7.05
CA VAL A 85 -37.84 -45.77 7.63
C VAL A 85 -38.84 -45.63 6.50
N ARG A 86 -39.90 -46.45 6.50
CA ARG A 86 -41.00 -46.43 5.54
C ARG A 86 -42.31 -46.15 6.27
N TYR A 87 -43.03 -45.17 5.77
CA TYR A 87 -44.41 -44.84 6.17
C TYR A 87 -45.37 -45.23 5.08
N ASP A 88 -46.56 -45.70 5.42
CA ASP A 88 -47.65 -46.05 4.51
C ASP A 88 -48.39 -44.79 4.01
N GLU A 89 -49.48 -44.97 3.22
CA GLU A 89 -50.33 -43.87 2.72
C GLU A 89 -51.01 -43.10 3.87
N GLU A 90 -51.34 -43.77 4.98
CA GLU A 90 -51.98 -43.19 6.14
C GLU A 90 -50.98 -42.39 7.03
N GLY A 91 -49.68 -42.49 6.74
CA GLY A 91 -48.61 -41.85 7.49
C GLY A 91 -48.19 -42.62 8.77
N GLU A 92 -48.55 -43.86 8.87
CA GLU A 92 -48.17 -44.76 9.97
C GLU A 92 -46.84 -45.49 9.62
N LEU A 93 -46.05 -45.82 10.64
CA LEU A 93 -44.77 -46.51 10.47
C LEU A 93 -45.00 -47.97 9.94
N ALA A 94 -44.69 -48.18 8.68
CA ALA A 94 -44.85 -49.44 8.00
C ALA A 94 -43.66 -50.40 8.17
N PHE A 95 -42.45 -49.86 8.12
CA PHE A 95 -41.21 -50.66 8.20
C PHE A 95 -40.02 -49.84 8.69
N LEU A 96 -39.13 -50.46 9.47
CA LEU A 96 -37.91 -49.90 10.00
C LEU A 96 -36.75 -50.89 9.78
N SER A 97 -35.73 -50.48 9.03
CA SER A 97 -34.51 -51.26 8.83
C SER A 97 -33.35 -50.65 9.64
N LEU A 98 -32.90 -51.40 10.66
CA LEU A 98 -31.74 -51.07 11.52
C LEU A 98 -30.59 -52.05 11.32
N ASP A 99 -30.62 -52.90 10.27
CA ASP A 99 -29.70 -54.03 10.06
C ASP A 99 -28.22 -53.60 10.02
N PHE A 100 -27.96 -52.35 9.63
CA PHE A 100 -26.59 -51.83 9.43
C PHE A 100 -26.17 -50.74 10.41
N ILE A 101 -26.90 -50.60 11.53
CA ILE A 101 -26.59 -49.59 12.54
C ILE A 101 -26.87 -50.11 13.96
N ALA A 102 -25.88 -49.96 14.82
CA ALA A 102 -26.03 -50.34 16.24
C ALA A 102 -26.20 -49.12 17.17
N SER A 103 -26.04 -47.91 16.64
CA SER A 103 -26.06 -46.68 17.46
C SER A 103 -27.39 -45.93 17.43
N VAL A 104 -28.39 -46.48 16.76
CA VAL A 104 -29.75 -45.94 16.69
C VAL A 104 -30.70 -47.07 17.09
N ASP A 105 -31.54 -46.81 18.08
CA ASP A 105 -32.66 -47.65 18.44
C ASP A 105 -33.93 -47.25 17.69
N SER A 106 -35.01 -48.03 17.80
CA SER A 106 -36.26 -47.78 17.08
C SER A 106 -36.84 -46.40 17.40
N ASP A 107 -36.82 -46.01 18.67
CA ASP A 107 -37.42 -44.76 19.14
C ASP A 107 -36.67 -43.54 18.52
N LYS A 108 -35.34 -43.57 18.48
CA LYS A 108 -34.53 -42.51 17.83
C LYS A 108 -34.67 -42.51 16.31
N ALA A 109 -34.79 -43.65 15.68
CA ALA A 109 -34.99 -43.72 14.24
C ALA A 109 -36.31 -43.07 13.84
N GLU A 110 -37.37 -43.29 14.63
CA GLU A 110 -38.66 -42.67 14.44
C GLU A 110 -38.61 -41.16 14.70
N GLU A 111 -37.96 -40.71 15.79
CA GLU A 111 -37.72 -39.27 16.06
C GLU A 111 -37.00 -38.59 14.91
N TYR A 112 -35.94 -39.20 14.37
CA TYR A 112 -35.23 -38.64 13.22
C TYR A 112 -36.08 -38.62 11.95
N ALA A 113 -36.92 -39.60 11.71
CA ALA A 113 -37.83 -39.65 10.58
C ALA A 113 -38.92 -38.58 10.68
N GLU A 114 -39.52 -38.36 11.87
CA GLU A 114 -40.47 -37.28 12.12
C GLU A 114 -39.83 -35.90 11.90
N GLN A 115 -38.60 -35.70 12.39
CA GLN A 115 -37.85 -34.45 12.15
C GLN A 115 -37.58 -34.22 10.64
N ALA A 116 -37.26 -35.29 9.89
CA ALA A 116 -37.05 -35.23 8.46
C ALA A 116 -38.33 -34.83 7.71
N LEU A 117 -39.46 -35.47 8.05
CA LEU A 117 -40.79 -35.16 7.51
C LEU A 117 -41.21 -33.72 7.83
N GLY A 118 -41.02 -33.29 9.09
CA GLY A 118 -41.35 -31.95 9.56
C GLY A 118 -40.49 -30.83 8.92
N SER A 119 -39.31 -31.16 8.39
CA SER A 119 -38.42 -30.20 7.73
C SER A 119 -38.94 -29.72 6.38
N GLY A 120 -39.81 -30.47 5.71
CA GLY A 120 -40.35 -30.19 4.36
C GLY A 120 -39.29 -30.22 3.25
N ARG A 121 -38.10 -30.76 3.50
CA ARG A 121 -36.99 -30.88 2.55
C ARG A 121 -36.75 -32.32 2.15
N GLU A 122 -36.49 -32.54 0.86
CA GLU A 122 -36.14 -33.86 0.34
C GLU A 122 -34.80 -34.40 0.89
N THR A 123 -33.87 -33.48 1.17
CA THR A 123 -32.55 -33.83 1.72
C THR A 123 -32.12 -32.87 2.84
N GLY A 124 -31.48 -33.41 3.86
CA GLY A 124 -31.00 -32.63 4.99
C GLY A 124 -29.98 -33.37 5.84
N VAL A 125 -29.66 -32.77 6.99
CA VAL A 125 -28.80 -33.39 7.98
C VAL A 125 -29.42 -33.17 9.35
N ILE A 126 -29.65 -34.27 10.08
CA ILE A 126 -30.09 -34.26 11.46
C ILE A 126 -28.98 -34.91 12.27
N ASP A 127 -28.45 -34.19 13.26
CA ASP A 127 -27.27 -34.58 14.04
C ASP A 127 -26.09 -35.03 13.17
N ASN A 128 -25.77 -36.30 13.19
CA ASN A 128 -24.70 -36.92 12.41
C ASN A 128 -25.20 -37.72 11.20
N TYR A 129 -26.48 -37.62 10.89
CA TYR A 129 -27.11 -38.37 9.83
C TYR A 129 -27.58 -37.45 8.71
N ARG A 130 -27.10 -37.68 7.47
CA ARG A 130 -27.68 -37.12 6.28
C ARG A 130 -28.86 -37.97 5.87
N TYR A 131 -30.00 -37.34 5.60
CA TYR A 131 -31.18 -38.04 5.13
C TYR A 131 -31.55 -37.62 3.72
N MET A 132 -32.24 -38.54 3.05
CA MET A 132 -32.95 -38.31 1.81
C MET A 132 -34.34 -38.92 1.92
N LEU A 133 -35.34 -38.09 1.63
CA LEU A 133 -36.75 -38.45 1.68
C LEU A 133 -37.26 -38.52 0.24
N LYS A 134 -37.96 -39.64 -0.09
CA LYS A 134 -38.60 -39.83 -1.36
C LYS A 134 -40.06 -40.27 -1.16
N LYS A 135 -41.00 -39.56 -1.78
CA LYS A 135 -42.41 -39.88 -1.72
C LYS A 135 -42.79 -40.68 -2.98
N TYR A 136 -43.43 -41.82 -2.76
CA TYR A 136 -44.03 -42.65 -3.80
C TYR A 136 -45.56 -42.57 -3.69
N ASP A 137 -46.27 -43.17 -4.62
CA ASP A 137 -47.74 -43.07 -4.70
C ASP A 137 -48.41 -43.79 -3.51
N ASP A 138 -47.78 -44.86 -2.97
CA ASP A 138 -48.30 -45.73 -1.93
C ASP A 138 -47.51 -45.69 -0.59
N HIS A 139 -46.38 -44.98 -0.54
CA HIS A 139 -45.56 -44.90 0.68
C HIS A 139 -44.58 -43.76 0.63
N THR A 140 -44.00 -43.40 1.79
CA THR A 140 -42.89 -42.50 1.93
C THR A 140 -41.67 -43.24 2.50
N LEU A 141 -40.51 -43.15 1.80
CA LEU A 141 -39.28 -43.80 2.21
C LEU A 141 -38.22 -42.73 2.59
N ILE A 142 -37.61 -42.89 3.74
CA ILE A 142 -36.56 -42.03 4.26
C ILE A 142 -35.31 -42.86 4.53
N ALA A 143 -34.21 -42.54 3.86
CA ALA A 143 -32.93 -43.20 4.11
C ALA A 143 -32.00 -42.25 4.88
N PHE A 144 -31.30 -42.80 5.86
CA PHE A 144 -30.33 -42.07 6.68
C PHE A 144 -28.94 -42.67 6.55
N LEU A 145 -27.96 -41.81 6.36
CA LEU A 145 -26.55 -42.17 6.24
C LEU A 145 -25.74 -41.44 7.31
N ASN A 146 -24.96 -42.17 8.09
CA ASN A 146 -24.08 -41.58 9.11
C ASN A 146 -22.88 -40.88 8.48
N VAL A 147 -22.79 -39.55 8.62
CA VAL A 147 -21.74 -38.69 8.07
C VAL A 147 -20.69 -38.25 9.10
N SER A 148 -20.64 -38.91 10.27
CA SER A 148 -19.68 -38.57 11.34
C SER A 148 -18.23 -38.72 10.90
N ARG A 149 -17.91 -39.75 10.10
CA ARG A 149 -16.57 -40.03 9.58
C ARG A 149 -16.16 -38.95 8.60
N GLU A 150 -17.07 -38.55 7.72
CA GLU A 150 -16.87 -37.52 6.72
C GLU A 150 -16.65 -36.11 7.34
N ARG A 151 -17.48 -35.78 8.33
CA ARG A 151 -17.32 -34.54 9.10
C ARG A 151 -15.97 -34.50 9.83
N ARG A 152 -15.55 -35.62 10.45
CA ARG A 152 -14.27 -35.72 11.12
C ARG A 152 -13.12 -35.60 10.12
N PHE A 153 -13.23 -36.21 8.95
CA PHE A 153 -12.25 -36.11 7.88
C PHE A 153 -12.12 -34.67 7.38
N ASN A 154 -13.23 -34.00 7.06
CA ASN A 154 -13.25 -32.62 6.62
C ASN A 154 -12.62 -31.68 7.66
N ARG A 155 -12.97 -31.86 8.94
CA ARG A 155 -12.34 -31.08 10.03
C ARG A 155 -10.83 -31.31 10.12
N THR A 156 -10.40 -32.56 10.00
CA THR A 156 -8.97 -32.91 10.04
C THR A 156 -8.23 -32.36 8.86
N LEU A 157 -8.83 -32.41 7.66
CA LEU A 157 -8.28 -31.82 6.45
C LEU A 157 -8.12 -30.30 6.59
N LEU A 158 -9.15 -29.61 7.10
CA LEU A 158 -9.10 -28.17 7.36
C LEU A 158 -7.97 -27.82 8.35
N LEU A 159 -7.87 -28.53 9.47
CA LEU A 159 -6.83 -28.27 10.46
C LEU A 159 -5.42 -28.54 9.91
N ARG A 160 -5.25 -29.61 9.13
CA ARG A 160 -3.96 -29.93 8.49
C ARG A 160 -3.60 -28.90 7.43
N SER A 161 -4.54 -28.49 6.59
CA SER A 161 -4.30 -27.45 5.57
C SER A 161 -3.95 -26.11 6.18
N LEU A 162 -4.60 -25.72 7.30
CA LEU A 162 -4.25 -24.50 8.05
C LEU A 162 -2.87 -24.61 8.71
N ALA A 163 -2.50 -25.77 9.26
CA ALA A 163 -1.18 -25.98 9.84
C ALA A 163 -0.06 -25.89 8.79
N VAL A 164 -0.27 -26.48 7.61
CA VAL A 164 0.68 -26.39 6.49
C VAL A 164 0.77 -24.95 5.99
N ALA A 165 -0.36 -24.25 5.84
CA ALA A 165 -0.36 -22.84 5.42
C ALA A 165 0.37 -21.94 6.44
N GLY A 166 0.13 -22.14 7.74
CA GLY A 166 0.82 -21.43 8.81
C GLY A 166 2.33 -21.68 8.80
N GLY A 167 2.74 -22.94 8.68
CA GLY A 167 4.15 -23.32 8.56
C GLY A 167 4.82 -22.72 7.34
N SER A 168 4.13 -22.73 6.19
CA SER A 168 4.63 -22.10 4.94
C SER A 168 4.78 -20.58 5.07
N LEU A 169 3.84 -19.90 5.74
CA LEU A 169 3.93 -18.46 6.01
C LEU A 169 5.17 -18.13 6.85
N VAL A 170 5.41 -18.90 7.91
CA VAL A 170 6.60 -18.70 8.77
C VAL A 170 7.88 -18.95 7.98
N LEU A 171 7.94 -20.03 7.20
CA LEU A 171 9.12 -20.35 6.37
C LEU A 171 9.41 -19.25 5.35
N VAL A 172 8.40 -18.80 4.61
CA VAL A 172 8.54 -17.72 3.61
C VAL A 172 8.94 -16.41 4.28
N TYR A 173 8.38 -16.09 5.47
CA TYR A 173 8.80 -14.92 6.23
C TYR A 173 10.30 -14.96 6.56
N ILE A 174 10.81 -16.10 7.05
CA ILE A 174 12.22 -16.27 7.37
C ILE A 174 13.08 -16.09 6.10
N LEU A 175 12.71 -16.72 4.99
CA LEU A 175 13.43 -16.61 3.73
C LEU A 175 13.44 -15.16 3.21
N VAL A 176 12.29 -14.50 3.15
CA VAL A 176 12.17 -13.10 2.72
C VAL A 176 12.98 -12.19 3.65
N TRP A 177 12.94 -12.44 4.96
CA TRP A 177 13.72 -11.66 5.93
C TRP A 177 15.24 -11.82 5.72
N LEU A 178 15.72 -13.04 5.48
CA LEU A 178 17.14 -13.33 5.22
C LEU A 178 17.62 -12.68 3.91
N PHE A 179 16.87 -12.87 2.82
CA PHE A 179 17.29 -12.41 1.49
C PHE A 179 16.97 -10.92 1.23
N SER A 180 16.05 -10.31 1.97
CA SER A 180 15.64 -8.92 1.75
C SER A 180 16.80 -7.92 1.86
N LYS A 181 17.76 -8.17 2.73
CA LYS A 181 18.94 -7.30 2.91
C LYS A 181 19.84 -7.33 1.68
N GLU A 182 20.09 -8.51 1.14
CA GLU A 182 20.95 -8.67 -0.02
C GLU A 182 20.28 -8.17 -1.31
N ALA A 183 18.98 -8.38 -1.45
CA ALA A 183 18.20 -7.89 -2.58
C ALA A 183 18.15 -6.35 -2.66
N ILE A 184 18.14 -5.65 -1.52
CA ILE A 184 18.07 -4.17 -1.48
C ILE A 184 19.45 -3.52 -1.61
N LYS A 185 20.53 -4.19 -1.20
CA LYS A 185 21.90 -3.66 -1.20
C LYS A 185 22.38 -3.07 -2.56
N PRO A 186 22.12 -3.70 -3.73
CA PRO A 186 22.50 -3.10 -5.02
C PRO A 186 21.77 -1.79 -5.32
N PHE A 187 20.51 -1.66 -4.93
CA PHE A 187 19.74 -0.41 -5.13
C PHE A 187 20.32 0.74 -4.29
N VAL A 188 20.65 0.45 -3.03
CA VAL A 188 21.29 1.45 -2.15
C VAL A 188 22.64 1.88 -2.69
N LYS A 189 23.49 0.91 -3.10
CA LYS A 189 24.79 1.22 -3.71
C LYS A 189 24.66 2.06 -4.98
N ASN A 190 23.63 1.82 -5.79
CA ASN A 190 23.38 2.61 -7.00
C ASN A 190 23.00 4.06 -6.64
N ILE A 191 22.11 4.25 -5.67
CA ILE A 191 21.74 5.58 -5.19
C ILE A 191 22.96 6.32 -4.62
N GLU A 192 23.78 5.66 -3.80
CA GLU A 192 25.01 6.24 -3.26
C GLU A 192 26.01 6.62 -4.35
N LYS A 193 26.19 5.74 -5.36
CA LYS A 193 27.06 6.04 -6.51
C LYS A 193 26.54 7.24 -7.31
N GLN A 194 25.23 7.33 -7.52
CA GLN A 194 24.62 8.45 -8.23
C GLN A 194 24.82 9.76 -7.47
N LYS A 195 24.65 9.74 -6.14
CA LYS A 195 24.89 10.91 -5.29
C LYS A 195 26.35 11.36 -5.35
N ARG A 196 27.30 10.44 -5.17
CA ARG A 196 28.74 10.76 -5.28
C ARG A 196 29.08 11.33 -6.66
N PHE A 197 28.58 10.72 -7.73
CA PHE A 197 28.78 11.23 -9.07
C PHE A 197 28.33 12.68 -9.25
N ILE A 198 27.16 13.06 -8.69
CA ILE A 198 26.67 14.45 -8.76
C ILE A 198 27.58 15.38 -7.98
N THR A 199 28.03 14.98 -6.78
CA THR A 199 28.94 15.79 -5.95
C THR A 199 30.30 15.97 -6.62
N ASP A 200 30.90 14.89 -7.12
CA ASP A 200 32.20 14.91 -7.80
C ASP A 200 32.13 15.73 -9.11
N ALA A 201 31.10 15.48 -9.94
CA ALA A 201 30.89 16.26 -11.16
C ALA A 201 30.67 17.76 -10.84
N GLY A 202 29.97 18.07 -9.74
CA GLY A 202 29.81 19.46 -9.30
C GLY A 202 31.13 20.12 -8.97
N HIS A 203 32.02 19.45 -8.26
CA HIS A 203 33.37 19.98 -7.97
C HIS A 203 34.22 20.16 -9.26
N GLU A 204 34.20 19.13 -10.14
CA GLU A 204 34.92 19.18 -11.41
C GLU A 204 34.40 20.26 -12.40
N LEU A 205 33.10 20.60 -12.36
CA LEU A 205 32.52 21.66 -13.16
C LEU A 205 32.75 23.05 -12.55
N LYS A 206 32.89 23.19 -11.25
CA LYS A 206 33.11 24.45 -10.58
C LYS A 206 34.45 25.08 -10.99
N THR A 207 35.50 24.30 -11.13
CA THR A 207 36.85 24.74 -11.47
C THR A 207 36.92 25.41 -12.86
N PRO A 208 36.47 24.77 -13.98
CA PRO A 208 36.49 25.41 -15.28
C PRO A 208 35.55 26.64 -15.36
N LEU A 209 34.40 26.59 -14.66
CA LEU A 209 33.51 27.77 -14.61
C LEU A 209 34.13 28.95 -13.88
N THR A 210 34.89 28.71 -12.81
CA THR A 210 35.67 29.75 -12.12
C THR A 210 36.75 30.35 -13.04
N SER A 211 37.44 29.53 -13.83
CA SER A 211 38.42 29.97 -14.81
C SER A 211 37.78 30.82 -15.91
N ILE A 212 36.62 30.40 -16.44
CA ILE A 212 35.85 31.19 -17.43
C ILE A 212 35.43 32.54 -16.81
N SER A 213 34.92 32.55 -15.57
CA SER A 213 34.55 33.78 -14.87
C SER A 213 35.74 34.75 -14.74
N ALA A 214 36.91 34.24 -14.34
CA ALA A 214 38.13 35.04 -14.21
C ALA A 214 38.60 35.60 -15.58
N SER A 215 38.47 34.82 -16.65
CA SER A 215 38.78 35.30 -18.01
C SER A 215 37.82 36.38 -18.48
N LEU A 216 36.54 36.25 -18.13
CA LEU A 216 35.54 37.28 -18.41
C LEU A 216 35.79 38.57 -17.62
N ASP A 217 36.30 38.49 -16.36
CA ASP A 217 36.69 39.67 -15.58
C ASP A 217 37.76 40.49 -16.31
N VAL A 218 38.73 39.79 -16.92
CA VAL A 218 39.80 40.46 -17.70
C VAL A 218 39.26 41.10 -18.99
N LEU A 219 38.41 40.33 -19.72
CA LEU A 219 37.81 40.82 -20.97
C LEU A 219 36.90 42.03 -20.75
N GLU A 220 36.14 42.09 -19.67
CA GLU A 220 35.30 43.24 -19.32
C GLU A 220 36.10 44.51 -19.04
N LEU A 221 37.30 44.36 -18.46
CA LEU A 221 38.21 45.50 -18.24
C LEU A 221 38.79 46.06 -19.56
N GLU A 222 38.97 45.18 -20.57
CA GLU A 222 39.49 45.57 -21.87
C GLU A 222 38.40 46.06 -22.84
N HIS A 223 37.17 45.56 -22.69
CA HIS A 223 36.04 45.82 -23.57
C HIS A 223 34.80 46.22 -22.76
N GLU A 224 34.84 47.35 -22.11
CA GLU A 224 33.76 47.85 -21.26
C GLU A 224 32.47 48.06 -22.07
N GLY A 225 31.36 47.44 -21.65
CA GLY A 225 30.06 47.57 -22.29
C GLY A 225 29.79 46.63 -23.47
N ASP A 226 30.64 45.62 -23.72
CA ASP A 226 30.39 44.63 -24.77
C ASP A 226 29.21 43.69 -24.36
N GLU A 227 28.16 43.72 -25.16
CA GLU A 227 26.92 42.96 -24.93
C GLU A 227 27.15 41.44 -24.97
N TRP A 228 28.08 40.94 -25.79
CA TRP A 228 28.43 39.54 -25.88
C TRP A 228 29.14 39.03 -24.62
N ILE A 229 30.07 39.84 -24.08
CA ILE A 229 30.78 39.52 -22.85
C ILE A 229 29.79 39.49 -21.69
N SER A 230 28.87 40.45 -21.60
CA SER A 230 27.82 40.52 -20.62
C SER A 230 26.90 39.27 -20.68
N ASN A 231 26.51 38.84 -21.89
CA ASN A 231 25.72 37.63 -22.10
C ASN A 231 26.45 36.37 -21.67
N ILE A 232 27.73 36.19 -22.02
CA ILE A 232 28.54 35.03 -21.63
C ILE A 232 28.68 35.00 -20.11
N ARG A 233 28.92 36.15 -19.47
CA ARG A 233 28.96 36.28 -18.01
C ARG A 233 27.64 35.83 -17.36
N GLY A 234 26.52 36.31 -17.90
CA GLY A 234 25.20 35.91 -17.43
C GLY A 234 24.99 34.38 -17.46
N GLN A 235 25.39 33.72 -18.55
CA GLN A 235 25.31 32.27 -18.69
C GLN A 235 26.29 31.55 -17.77
N THR A 236 27.52 32.05 -17.62
CA THR A 236 28.51 31.48 -16.70
C THR A 236 28.04 31.53 -15.26
N ASN A 237 27.53 32.69 -14.81
CA ASN A 237 26.97 32.84 -13.46
C ASN A 237 25.77 31.91 -13.22
N ARG A 238 24.92 31.71 -14.23
CA ARG A 238 23.82 30.78 -14.17
C ARG A 238 24.29 29.33 -14.01
N MET A 239 25.35 28.92 -14.74
CA MET A 239 25.93 27.57 -14.59
C MET A 239 26.58 27.38 -13.22
N VAL A 240 27.33 28.34 -12.71
CA VAL A 240 27.92 28.29 -11.35
C VAL A 240 26.84 28.10 -10.30
N LYS A 241 25.73 28.88 -10.38
CA LYS A 241 24.59 28.76 -9.48
C LYS A 241 23.97 27.37 -9.57
N MET A 242 23.71 26.87 -10.79
CA MET A 242 23.09 25.54 -11.01
C MET A 242 23.94 24.41 -10.45
N VAL A 243 25.25 24.45 -10.69
CA VAL A 243 26.18 23.42 -10.14
C VAL A 243 26.19 23.48 -8.62
N GLY A 244 26.24 24.67 -8.00
CA GLY A 244 26.18 24.84 -6.54
C GLY A 244 24.89 24.30 -5.93
N GLU A 245 23.77 24.59 -6.57
CA GLU A 245 22.44 24.07 -6.15
C GLU A 245 22.35 22.55 -6.24
N LEU A 246 22.90 21.92 -7.30
CA LEU A 246 22.94 20.46 -7.46
C LEU A 246 23.80 19.78 -6.39
N VAL A 247 24.96 20.35 -6.09
CA VAL A 247 25.84 19.83 -5.02
C VAL A 247 25.14 19.93 -3.66
N THR A 248 24.50 21.05 -3.36
CA THR A 248 23.73 21.24 -2.12
C THR A 248 22.61 20.21 -2.01
N LEU A 249 21.85 20.02 -3.08
CA LEU A 249 20.75 19.05 -3.10
C LEU A 249 21.25 17.61 -2.92
N SER A 250 22.41 17.27 -3.51
CA SER A 250 23.04 15.97 -3.35
C SER A 250 23.44 15.71 -1.89
N ARG A 251 23.96 16.71 -1.19
CA ARG A 251 24.30 16.64 0.25
C ARG A 251 23.06 16.47 1.11
N LEU A 252 22.00 17.22 0.85
CA LEU A 252 20.74 17.12 1.62
C LEU A 252 20.03 15.78 1.44
N ASP A 253 20.33 15.04 0.37
CA ASP A 253 19.83 13.67 0.14
C ASP A 253 20.61 12.59 0.92
N GLU A 254 21.67 12.91 1.65
CA GLU A 254 22.44 11.96 2.46
C GLU A 254 21.63 11.46 3.66
N ASP A 255 22.04 10.30 4.24
CA ASP A 255 21.32 9.71 5.39
C ASP A 255 21.44 10.57 6.66
N ASN A 256 22.50 11.37 6.80
CA ASN A 256 22.71 12.33 7.89
C ASN A 256 23.23 13.67 7.32
N PRO A 257 22.39 14.44 6.62
CA PRO A 257 22.83 15.66 5.92
C PRO A 257 23.15 16.80 6.86
N ILE A 258 22.67 16.76 8.10
CA ILE A 258 22.93 17.74 9.16
C ILE A 258 23.45 17.00 10.39
N PRO A 259 24.77 16.77 10.49
CA PRO A 259 25.35 16.03 11.62
C PRO A 259 25.25 16.82 12.93
N ASP A 260 25.38 18.13 12.89
CA ASP A 260 25.44 19.01 14.06
C ASP A 260 24.25 19.98 14.04
N LYS A 261 23.16 19.60 14.72
CA LYS A 261 22.01 20.48 14.93
C LYS A 261 22.20 21.29 16.19
N GLU A 262 21.98 22.60 16.10
CA GLU A 262 22.00 23.49 17.24
C GLU A 262 20.70 24.30 17.37
N VAL A 263 20.39 24.77 18.56
CA VAL A 263 19.24 25.67 18.77
C VAL A 263 19.69 27.09 18.46
N PHE A 264 19.03 27.72 17.47
CA PHE A 264 19.30 29.09 17.07
C PHE A 264 18.02 29.93 17.00
N SER A 265 18.17 31.25 17.04
CA SER A 265 17.08 32.21 16.84
C SER A 265 16.69 32.27 15.37
N LEU A 266 15.51 31.73 15.03
CA LEU A 266 14.96 31.80 13.68
C LEU A 266 14.60 33.25 13.32
N SER A 267 14.14 34.03 14.30
CA SER A 267 13.82 35.45 14.12
C SER A 267 15.04 36.27 13.70
N GLU A 268 16.21 36.07 14.36
CA GLU A 268 17.45 36.74 13.98
C GLU A 268 17.94 36.29 12.61
N ALA A 269 17.94 34.98 12.34
CA ALA A 269 18.31 34.43 11.04
C ALA A 269 17.45 34.96 9.89
N ALA A 270 16.15 35.22 10.16
CA ALA A 270 15.24 35.83 9.21
C ALA A 270 15.58 37.31 8.94
N TRP A 271 15.90 38.09 9.97
CA TRP A 271 16.33 39.47 9.80
C TRP A 271 17.65 39.57 9.02
N GLU A 272 18.64 38.75 9.36
CA GLU A 272 19.93 38.69 8.60
C GLU A 272 19.70 38.36 7.12
N THR A 273 18.76 37.47 6.80
CA THR A 273 18.42 37.13 5.43
C THR A 273 17.74 38.29 4.71
N LEU A 274 16.85 39.01 5.39
CA LEU A 274 16.09 40.13 4.79
C LEU A 274 16.94 41.36 4.49
N GLU A 275 18.04 41.61 5.21
CA GLU A 275 18.96 42.74 4.91
C GLU A 275 19.43 42.68 3.46
N VAL A 276 19.67 41.50 2.91
CA VAL A 276 20.11 41.32 1.50
C VAL A 276 18.95 41.49 0.53
N PHE A 277 17.73 41.01 0.89
CA PHE A 277 16.60 40.95 -0.03
C PHE A 277 15.76 42.25 -0.05
N GLY A 278 15.79 43.06 1.00
CA GLY A 278 15.06 44.32 1.05
C GLY A 278 15.43 45.26 -0.11
N ALA A 279 16.73 45.52 -0.27
CA ALA A 279 17.25 46.33 -1.36
C ALA A 279 16.94 45.72 -2.76
N HIS A 280 16.96 44.40 -2.87
CA HIS A 280 16.66 43.68 -4.13
C HIS A 280 15.19 43.78 -4.52
N ALA A 281 14.26 43.75 -3.59
CA ALA A 281 12.83 43.91 -3.83
C ALA A 281 12.52 45.35 -4.26
N GLU A 282 13.11 46.35 -3.59
CA GLU A 282 12.95 47.79 -3.93
C GLU A 282 13.45 48.11 -5.34
N THR A 283 14.64 47.62 -5.72
CA THR A 283 15.22 47.84 -7.08
C THR A 283 14.33 47.27 -8.18
N ARG A 284 13.49 46.25 -7.86
CA ARG A 284 12.52 45.67 -8.81
C ARG A 284 11.11 46.22 -8.63
N GLY A 285 10.93 47.32 -7.88
CA GLY A 285 9.64 47.97 -7.67
C GLY A 285 8.60 47.14 -6.94
N LYS A 286 9.03 46.14 -6.14
CA LYS A 286 8.15 45.28 -5.37
C LYS A 286 7.92 45.84 -3.95
N LYS A 287 6.71 45.65 -3.41
CA LYS A 287 6.40 46.03 -2.02
C LYS A 287 6.61 44.79 -1.11
N LEU A 288 7.62 44.87 -0.24
CA LEU A 288 7.94 43.83 0.74
C LEU A 288 7.32 44.20 2.10
N ASP A 289 6.41 43.36 2.58
CA ASP A 289 5.79 43.43 3.91
C ASP A 289 6.40 42.33 4.79
N VAL A 290 6.83 42.66 6.02
CA VAL A 290 7.61 41.78 6.89
C VAL A 290 6.94 41.64 8.23
N GLU A 291 6.65 40.39 8.64
CA GLU A 291 6.04 40.05 9.93
C GLU A 291 6.89 38.97 10.62
N ILE A 292 7.83 39.36 11.48
CA ILE A 292 8.66 38.42 12.22
C ILE A 292 8.30 38.50 13.72
N GLU A 293 7.75 37.40 14.23
CA GLU A 293 7.50 37.23 15.66
C GLU A 293 8.85 37.11 16.40
N PRO A 294 9.06 37.85 17.51
CA PRO A 294 10.27 37.75 18.29
C PRO A 294 10.40 36.37 18.96
N ASP A 295 11.64 35.99 19.30
CA ASP A 295 11.97 34.78 20.08
C ASP A 295 11.51 33.45 19.50
N VAL A 296 11.28 33.37 18.19
CA VAL A 296 11.07 32.08 17.50
C VAL A 296 12.41 31.38 17.36
N SER A 297 12.54 30.18 17.92
CA SER A 297 13.74 29.36 17.84
C SER A 297 13.50 28.06 17.09
N LEU A 298 14.57 27.54 16.48
CA LEU A 298 14.56 26.27 15.74
C LEU A 298 15.81 25.46 16.10
N ASN A 299 15.67 24.14 16.23
CA ASN A 299 16.80 23.23 16.37
C ASN A 299 17.18 22.68 15.00
N GLY A 300 18.32 23.10 14.45
CA GLY A 300 18.72 22.75 13.09
C GLY A 300 20.03 23.38 12.67
N ASP A 301 20.21 23.50 11.36
CA ASP A 301 21.34 24.13 10.68
C ASP A 301 20.93 25.56 10.25
N LYS A 302 21.46 26.60 10.92
CA LYS A 302 21.14 28.00 10.64
C LYS A 302 21.44 28.36 9.18
N PRO A 303 22.63 28.07 8.60
CA PRO A 303 22.94 28.34 7.20
C PRO A 303 21.96 27.70 6.21
N ALA A 304 21.57 26.43 6.43
CA ALA A 304 20.63 25.74 5.55
C ALA A 304 19.25 26.39 5.60
N VAL A 305 18.76 26.79 6.78
CA VAL A 305 17.47 27.46 6.94
C VAL A 305 17.51 28.88 6.35
N GLN A 306 18.63 29.61 6.47
CA GLN A 306 18.82 30.89 5.78
C GLN A 306 18.80 30.72 4.25
N GLN A 307 19.41 29.65 3.72
CA GLN A 307 19.33 29.30 2.31
C GLN A 307 17.88 29.01 1.86
N LEU A 308 17.10 28.30 2.68
CA LEU A 308 15.66 28.08 2.42
C LEU A 308 14.94 29.43 2.31
N MET A 309 15.09 30.32 3.29
CA MET A 309 14.44 31.64 3.28
C MET A 309 14.88 32.46 2.06
N SER A 310 16.16 32.45 1.72
CA SER A 310 16.70 33.13 0.54
C SER A 310 16.08 32.59 -0.77
N VAL A 311 15.93 31.29 -0.89
CA VAL A 311 15.29 30.67 -2.07
C VAL A 311 13.82 31.08 -2.19
N LEU A 312 13.08 31.10 -1.08
CA LEU A 312 11.67 31.49 -1.08
C LEU A 312 11.49 32.96 -1.43
N LEU A 313 12.33 33.82 -0.89
CA LEU A 313 12.33 35.25 -1.19
C LEU A 313 12.75 35.54 -2.64
N ASP A 314 13.81 34.90 -3.16
CA ASP A 314 14.25 35.02 -4.56
C ASP A 314 13.11 34.62 -5.52
N ASN A 315 12.40 33.52 -5.23
CA ASN A 315 11.24 33.13 -6.02
C ASN A 315 10.12 34.17 -5.95
N ALA A 316 9.78 34.66 -4.76
CA ALA A 316 8.74 35.68 -4.62
C ALA A 316 9.07 36.97 -5.41
N VAL A 317 10.34 37.45 -5.37
CA VAL A 317 10.78 38.64 -6.12
C VAL A 317 10.74 38.39 -7.64
N LYS A 318 11.11 37.18 -8.09
CA LYS A 318 11.16 36.84 -9.52
C LYS A 318 9.78 36.64 -10.15
N TYR A 319 8.87 36.03 -9.44
CA TYR A 319 7.57 35.59 -9.97
C TYR A 319 6.41 36.49 -9.55
N SER A 320 6.64 37.55 -8.77
CA SER A 320 5.61 38.54 -8.48
C SER A 320 5.39 39.47 -9.67
N ASP A 321 4.16 39.97 -9.82
CA ASP A 321 3.78 40.95 -10.87
C ASP A 321 4.54 42.25 -10.76
N GLU A 322 4.55 43.10 -11.81
CA GLU A 322 5.04 44.47 -11.71
C GLU A 322 4.27 45.26 -10.66
N GLY A 323 5.00 45.91 -9.72
CA GLY A 323 4.38 46.54 -8.55
C GLY A 323 3.73 45.58 -7.55
N GLY A 324 4.01 44.29 -7.69
CA GLY A 324 3.42 43.22 -6.87
C GLY A 324 3.78 43.33 -5.40
N LYS A 325 2.98 42.63 -4.57
CA LYS A 325 3.16 42.56 -3.13
C LYS A 325 3.81 41.24 -2.73
N ILE A 326 4.81 41.34 -1.87
CA ILE A 326 5.47 40.20 -1.24
C ILE A 326 5.29 40.33 0.25
N ARG A 327 4.88 39.27 0.92
CA ARG A 327 4.85 39.20 2.40
C ARG A 327 5.71 38.05 2.87
N PHE A 328 6.61 38.35 3.79
CA PHE A 328 7.45 37.37 4.45
C PHE A 328 7.08 37.32 5.94
N SER A 329 6.78 36.14 6.46
CA SER A 329 6.47 36.01 7.87
C SER A 329 7.16 34.82 8.53
N VAL A 330 7.58 35.04 9.78
CA VAL A 330 8.09 34.01 10.69
C VAL A 330 7.28 34.05 11.97
N ARG A 331 6.59 32.98 12.28
CA ARG A 331 5.66 32.94 13.43
C ARG A 331 5.78 31.59 14.14
N LYS A 332 5.32 31.55 15.41
CA LYS A 332 5.15 30.30 16.15
C LYS A 332 3.69 29.94 16.23
N ILE A 333 3.27 28.86 15.56
CA ILE A 333 1.88 28.40 15.50
C ILE A 333 1.79 27.00 16.12
N ASN A 334 0.98 26.86 17.18
CA ASN A 334 0.81 25.59 17.91
C ASN A 334 2.15 24.93 18.33
N GLY A 335 3.11 25.75 18.79
CA GLY A 335 4.42 25.29 19.23
C GLY A 335 5.42 24.99 18.12
N LYS A 336 5.04 25.15 16.85
CA LYS A 336 5.88 24.92 15.66
C LYS A 336 6.35 26.23 15.06
N ALA A 337 7.60 26.28 14.61
CA ALA A 337 8.10 27.40 13.84
C ALA A 337 7.55 27.33 12.39
N VAL A 338 7.08 28.47 11.89
CA VAL A 338 6.46 28.58 10.55
C VAL A 338 7.12 29.73 9.82
N ILE A 339 7.65 29.42 8.63
CA ILE A 339 8.12 30.39 7.64
C ILE A 339 7.09 30.41 6.52
N GLU A 340 6.59 31.58 6.16
CA GLU A 340 5.60 31.74 5.11
C GLU A 340 5.99 32.91 4.20
N VAL A 341 6.00 32.66 2.89
CA VAL A 341 6.24 33.68 1.86
C VAL A 341 5.04 33.71 0.93
N PHE A 342 4.43 34.88 0.83
CA PHE A 342 3.33 35.18 -0.08
C PHE A 342 3.82 36.14 -1.15
N ASN A 343 3.37 35.95 -2.38
CA ASN A 343 3.53 36.95 -3.46
C ASN A 343 2.29 36.97 -4.36
N THR A 344 1.97 38.13 -4.90
CA THR A 344 1.07 38.27 -6.05
C THR A 344 1.74 37.67 -7.28
N CYS A 345 0.98 37.14 -8.22
CA CYS A 345 1.44 36.54 -9.46
C CYS A 345 0.33 36.62 -10.52
N ASP A 346 0.68 36.35 -11.78
CA ASP A 346 -0.29 36.35 -12.87
C ASP A 346 -0.05 35.13 -13.78
N TYR A 347 -0.54 33.98 -13.30
CA TYR A 347 -0.57 32.75 -14.09
C TYR A 347 -1.89 32.66 -14.84
N GLU A 348 -1.87 32.33 -16.13
CA GLU A 348 -3.09 32.04 -16.91
C GLU A 348 -3.82 30.83 -16.39
N THR A 349 -3.06 29.80 -15.96
CA THR A 349 -3.58 28.60 -15.32
C THR A 349 -2.78 28.38 -14.03
N PRO A 350 -3.46 28.13 -12.87
CA PRO A 350 -2.75 27.82 -11.62
C PRO A 350 -1.78 26.66 -11.83
N PRO A 351 -0.51 26.80 -11.41
CA PRO A 351 0.46 25.73 -11.53
C PRO A 351 0.13 24.54 -10.61
N ASP A 352 0.59 23.36 -11.00
CA ASP A 352 0.54 22.20 -10.12
C ASP A 352 1.47 22.42 -8.92
N THR A 353 0.87 22.75 -7.77
CA THR A 353 1.60 23.13 -6.55
C THR A 353 2.41 22.00 -5.95
N GLU A 354 2.06 20.73 -6.18
CA GLU A 354 2.84 19.57 -5.72
C GLU A 354 4.13 19.43 -6.54
N ARG A 355 4.06 19.68 -7.83
CA ARG A 355 5.21 19.58 -8.75
C ARG A 355 6.17 20.74 -8.64
N LEU A 356 5.79 21.88 -8.07
CA LEU A 356 6.68 23.02 -7.87
C LEU A 356 7.97 22.66 -7.11
N PHE A 357 7.93 21.61 -6.30
CA PHE A 357 9.08 21.11 -5.54
C PHE A 357 9.88 20.01 -6.26
N ASP A 358 9.46 19.62 -7.47
CA ASP A 358 10.20 18.65 -8.28
C ASP A 358 11.43 19.33 -8.91
N ARG A 359 12.53 18.58 -9.05
CA ARG A 359 13.78 19.07 -9.63
C ARG A 359 13.55 19.44 -11.09
N PHE A 360 14.05 20.62 -11.49
CA PHE A 360 13.96 21.17 -12.86
C PHE A 360 12.53 21.46 -13.34
N TYR A 361 11.52 21.30 -12.50
CA TYR A 361 10.15 21.63 -12.87
C TYR A 361 9.94 23.15 -12.92
N ARG A 362 9.27 23.62 -13.97
CA ARG A 362 8.89 25.03 -14.20
C ARG A 362 7.50 25.06 -14.83
N PRO A 363 6.55 25.83 -14.29
CA PRO A 363 5.18 25.90 -14.80
C PRO A 363 5.08 26.44 -16.23
N ASP A 364 5.92 27.44 -16.58
CA ASP A 364 5.96 28.12 -17.88
C ASP A 364 7.36 28.05 -18.51
N GLU A 365 7.50 27.30 -19.60
CA GLU A 365 8.74 27.25 -20.39
C GLU A 365 9.00 28.57 -21.16
N SER A 366 7.94 29.31 -21.57
CA SER A 366 8.04 30.54 -22.36
C SER A 366 8.60 31.74 -21.58
N ARG A 367 8.29 31.89 -20.29
CA ARG A 367 8.86 32.92 -19.40
C ARG A 367 10.23 32.53 -18.83
N SER A 368 10.73 31.38 -19.22
CA SER A 368 11.92 30.76 -18.61
C SER A 368 13.22 31.42 -18.98
N VAL A 369 13.31 32.10 -20.13
CA VAL A 369 14.54 32.75 -20.64
C VAL A 369 14.80 34.04 -19.87
N ASP A 370 13.77 34.82 -19.58
CA ASP A 370 13.91 36.16 -18.98
C ASP A 370 14.09 36.14 -17.47
N THR A 371 13.54 35.09 -16.76
CA THR A 371 13.58 35.02 -15.29
C THR A 371 14.79 34.30 -14.72
N GLY A 372 15.62 33.62 -15.54
CA GLY A 372 16.92 33.06 -15.14
C GLY A 372 16.87 31.95 -14.04
N GLY A 373 15.72 31.35 -13.77
CA GLY A 373 15.58 30.33 -12.74
C GLY A 373 16.13 28.94 -13.16
N THR A 374 16.76 28.22 -12.24
CA THR A 374 17.33 26.87 -12.45
C THR A 374 16.31 25.73 -12.32
N GLY A 375 15.16 25.99 -11.64
CA GLY A 375 14.17 24.95 -11.29
C GLY A 375 14.62 24.02 -10.16
N VAL A 376 15.72 24.34 -9.47
CA VAL A 376 16.26 23.51 -8.36
C VAL A 376 15.96 24.14 -6.98
N GLY A 377 15.77 25.46 -6.92
CA GLY A 377 15.63 26.18 -5.66
C GLY A 377 14.54 25.64 -4.74
N LEU A 378 13.30 25.47 -5.23
CA LEU A 378 12.20 24.95 -4.40
C LEU A 378 12.43 23.48 -3.98
N ALA A 379 13.14 22.68 -4.79
CA ALA A 379 13.55 21.34 -4.38
C ALA A 379 14.54 21.38 -3.20
N ILE A 380 15.46 22.36 -3.18
CA ILE A 380 16.35 22.63 -2.02
C ILE A 380 15.52 23.03 -0.80
N ALA A 381 14.57 23.96 -0.95
CA ALA A 381 13.72 24.39 0.15
C ALA A 381 12.95 23.22 0.77
N LYS A 382 12.44 22.31 -0.06
CA LYS A 382 11.79 21.08 0.39
C LYS A 382 12.77 20.15 1.14
N ALA A 383 13.93 19.91 0.55
CA ALA A 383 14.94 19.03 1.17
C ALA A 383 15.41 19.58 2.51
N VAL A 384 15.68 20.87 2.63
CA VAL A 384 16.03 21.53 3.90
C VAL A 384 14.93 21.36 4.92
N THR A 385 13.67 21.62 4.56
CA THR A 385 12.53 21.50 5.47
C THR A 385 12.36 20.05 5.97
N GLU A 386 12.39 19.07 5.06
CA GLU A 386 12.25 17.65 5.39
C GLU A 386 13.39 17.11 6.25
N THR A 387 14.64 17.56 6.03
CA THR A 387 15.81 17.19 6.83
C THR A 387 15.71 17.71 8.26
N HIS A 388 15.04 18.83 8.47
CA HIS A 388 14.72 19.37 9.79
C HIS A 388 13.47 18.73 10.42
N GLY A 389 12.83 17.74 9.76
CA GLY A 389 11.63 17.06 10.23
C GLY A 389 10.34 17.84 9.99
N GLY A 390 10.42 18.92 9.21
CA GLY A 390 9.31 19.78 8.85
C GLY A 390 8.55 19.34 7.60
N ARG A 391 7.61 20.19 7.18
CA ARG A 391 6.82 20.04 5.94
C ARG A 391 6.72 21.37 5.22
N ILE A 392 6.84 21.35 3.90
CA ILE A 392 6.64 22.52 3.03
C ILE A 392 5.48 22.27 2.08
N ALA A 393 4.70 23.30 1.80
CA ALA A 393 3.59 23.26 0.85
C ALA A 393 3.48 24.60 0.11
N ALA A 394 2.96 24.55 -1.11
CA ALA A 394 2.62 25.72 -1.91
C ALA A 394 1.10 25.74 -2.14
N ILE A 395 0.51 26.93 -2.17
CA ILE A 395 -0.91 27.16 -2.40
C ILE A 395 -1.03 28.28 -3.45
N CYS A 396 -1.74 28.00 -4.53
CA CYS A 396 -2.04 28.95 -5.59
C CYS A 396 -3.50 28.75 -6.03
N PRO A 397 -4.49 29.36 -5.34
CA PRO A 397 -5.90 29.03 -5.51
C PRO A 397 -6.49 29.55 -6.83
N ASP A 398 -6.02 30.70 -7.31
CA ASP A 398 -6.63 31.45 -8.39
C ASP A 398 -5.66 31.88 -9.50
N GLY A 399 -4.39 31.44 -9.44
CA GLY A 399 -3.35 31.90 -10.35
C GLY A 399 -2.89 33.35 -10.12
N LYS A 400 -3.48 34.08 -9.17
CA LYS A 400 -3.16 35.49 -8.88
C LYS A 400 -2.33 35.69 -7.63
N SER A 401 -2.19 34.64 -6.83
CA SER A 401 -1.39 34.64 -5.63
C SER A 401 -0.73 33.29 -5.38
N MET A 402 0.49 33.33 -4.86
CA MET A 402 1.25 32.15 -4.44
C MET A 402 1.63 32.31 -2.97
N THR A 403 1.41 31.27 -2.21
CA THR A 403 1.87 31.15 -0.82
C THR A 403 2.69 29.89 -0.64
N ILE A 404 3.93 30.03 -0.18
CA ILE A 404 4.78 28.89 0.18
C ILE A 404 5.00 28.92 1.69
N LYS A 405 4.71 27.77 2.34
CA LYS A 405 4.74 27.64 3.79
C LYS A 405 5.57 26.45 4.21
N ALA A 406 6.61 26.70 5.01
CA ALA A 406 7.42 25.70 5.68
C ALA A 406 7.09 25.67 7.17
N VAL A 407 6.89 24.47 7.72
CA VAL A 407 6.50 24.22 9.13
C VAL A 407 7.49 23.25 9.74
N PHE A 408 8.09 23.59 10.88
CA PHE A 408 9.11 22.81 11.59
C PHE A 408 8.63 22.33 12.94
#